data_567c3023a519dfa14aa542ccea5a1135
#
_entry.id   567c3023a519dfa14aa542ccea5a1135
#
_cell.length_a   1.000
_cell.length_b   1.000
_cell.length_c   1.000
_cell.angle_alpha   90.00
_cell.angle_beta   90.00
_cell.angle_gamma   90.00
#
_symmetry.space_group_name_H-M   'P 1'
#
loop_
_entity.id
_entity.type
_entity.pdbx_description
1 polymer ?
#
loop_
_entity_poly.entity_id
_entity_poly.type
_entity_poly.pdbx_seq_one_letter_code
_entity_poly.pdbx_strand_id
1 'polypeptide(L)'
;MRFARPVVVGLLGLLLTSCALIHEPGGRYYADDGPPGGPGPNPASVPNPVPRFEALSAIGNVPYTALGTRYYPVATAKGYQERGLASWYGRMFHGRHTSSGEVYDMYAMTAAHRTLPLPTYVKVKVLDTGQEIIVRVNDRGPFIGGRVIDLSFMAAKKLGIVARGTAKVEVTAITPTDNGGVRSKLPVNRIFLQAGSFRLPGNAETLQRRLVAAGLRRTEVIEARINKTLYYRVRVGPVREVSDMDGQVEKIRQLTGVMPRVERK
;
A
#
# COMPACT_ATOMS: atom_id res chain seq x y z
N MET A 1 -93.03 21.89 -8.00
CA MET A 1 -92.02 20.93 -7.53
C MET A 1 -90.95 20.74 -8.61
N ARG A 2 -89.79 21.35 -8.43
CA ARG A 2 -88.65 21.22 -9.36
C ARG A 2 -87.45 20.67 -8.57
N PHE A 3 -87.05 19.44 -8.88
CA PHE A 3 -85.88 18.81 -8.30
C PHE A 3 -84.66 19.27 -9.00
N ALA A 4 -83.74 19.91 -8.25
CA ALA A 4 -82.40 20.25 -8.71
C ALA A 4 -81.46 19.03 -8.58
N ARG A 5 -80.75 18.67 -9.63
CA ARG A 5 -79.75 17.65 -9.64
C ARG A 5 -78.38 18.32 -9.29
N PRO A 6 -77.56 17.73 -8.42
CA PRO A 6 -76.25 18.22 -8.17
C PRO A 6 -75.26 17.72 -9.28
N VAL A 7 -74.47 18.64 -9.80
CA VAL A 7 -73.37 18.35 -10.69
C VAL A 7 -72.18 17.95 -9.83
N VAL A 8 -71.69 16.71 -10.00
CA VAL A 8 -70.47 16.22 -9.39
C VAL A 8 -69.35 16.59 -10.32
N VAL A 9 -68.53 17.53 -9.92
CA VAL A 9 -67.22 17.88 -10.59
C VAL A 9 -66.17 16.91 -10.08
N GLY A 10 -65.80 15.94 -10.90
CA GLY A 10 -64.70 15.03 -10.63
C GLY A 10 -63.36 15.73 -10.79
N LEU A 11 -62.69 15.93 -9.68
CA LEU A 11 -61.33 16.44 -9.63
C LEU A 11 -60.36 15.29 -9.97
N LEU A 12 -59.86 15.25 -11.21
CA LEU A 12 -58.87 14.29 -11.66
C LEU A 12 -57.50 14.71 -11.12
N GLY A 13 -57.12 14.16 -9.97
CA GLY A 13 -55.81 14.40 -9.39
C GLY A 13 -54.68 13.72 -10.23
N LEU A 14 -53.89 14.50 -10.90
CA LEU A 14 -52.69 14.05 -11.60
C LEU A 14 -51.61 13.72 -10.52
N LEU A 15 -51.48 12.44 -10.20
CA LEU A 15 -50.32 11.97 -9.40
C LEU A 15 -49.10 11.99 -10.27
N LEU A 16 -48.33 13.07 -10.19
CA LEU A 16 -46.94 13.12 -10.65
C LEU A 16 -46.09 12.25 -9.72
N THR A 17 -45.91 10.98 -10.10
CA THR A 17 -44.87 10.14 -9.53
C THR A 17 -43.52 10.68 -9.96
N SER A 18 -42.98 11.57 -9.14
CA SER A 18 -41.58 11.96 -9.21
C SER A 18 -40.77 10.71 -8.86
N CYS A 19 -40.22 10.05 -9.87
CA CYS A 19 -39.10 9.12 -9.69
C CYS A 19 -37.92 9.92 -9.17
N ALA A 20 -37.87 10.14 -7.88
CA ALA A 20 -36.62 10.51 -7.21
C ALA A 20 -35.67 9.34 -7.44
N LEU A 21 -34.77 9.49 -8.40
CA LEU A 21 -33.56 8.69 -8.50
C LEU A 21 -32.84 8.84 -7.18
N ILE A 22 -33.08 7.90 -6.29
CA ILE A 22 -32.25 7.73 -5.10
C ILE A 22 -30.88 7.34 -5.64
N HIS A 23 -30.05 8.35 -5.83
CA HIS A 23 -28.66 8.17 -6.09
C HIS A 23 -28.05 7.62 -4.80
N GLU A 24 -27.97 6.29 -4.69
CA GLU A 24 -27.19 5.66 -3.64
C GLU A 24 -25.77 6.23 -3.75
N PRO A 25 -25.23 6.85 -2.69
CA PRO A 25 -23.87 7.34 -2.75
C PRO A 25 -22.96 6.12 -2.72
N GLY A 26 -22.54 5.70 -3.92
CA GLY A 26 -21.50 4.69 -4.13
C GLY A 26 -20.29 4.98 -3.25
N GLY A 27 -19.70 3.95 -2.71
CA GLY A 27 -18.63 3.86 -1.73
C GLY A 27 -17.78 5.11 -1.60
N ARG A 28 -17.96 5.82 -0.46
CA ARG A 28 -17.39 7.14 -0.28
C ARG A 28 -15.88 7.07 -0.08
N TYR A 29 -15.20 7.69 -1.02
CA TYR A 29 -13.97 8.39 -0.74
C TYR A 29 -14.16 9.40 0.39
N TYR A 30 -13.09 9.89 1.01
CA TYR A 30 -13.20 11.08 1.87
C TYR A 30 -14.05 12.12 1.15
N ALA A 31 -14.94 12.79 1.87
CA ALA A 31 -16.02 13.59 1.30
C ALA A 31 -15.61 14.62 0.22
N ASP A 32 -14.32 15.00 0.20
CA ASP A 32 -13.74 16.00 -0.71
C ASP A 32 -12.78 15.40 -1.77
N ASP A 33 -12.60 14.07 -1.83
CA ASP A 33 -11.72 13.44 -2.84
C ASP A 33 -12.49 13.21 -4.15
N GLY A 34 -11.75 13.09 -5.25
CA GLY A 34 -12.34 12.85 -6.55
C GLY A 34 -11.40 13.10 -7.72
N PRO A 35 -11.96 13.12 -8.94
CA PRO A 35 -11.20 13.41 -10.13
C PRO A 35 -10.71 14.86 -10.15
N PRO A 36 -9.73 15.20 -11.02
CA PRO A 36 -9.28 16.56 -11.21
C PRO A 36 -10.43 17.47 -11.71
N GLY A 37 -10.32 18.77 -11.47
CA GLY A 37 -11.28 19.77 -11.96
C GLY A 37 -11.25 20.00 -13.49
N GLY A 38 -10.36 19.31 -14.20
CA GLY A 38 -10.20 19.38 -15.65
C GLY A 38 -9.88 18.02 -16.26
N PRO A 39 -9.72 17.92 -17.60
CA PRO A 39 -9.60 16.63 -18.30
C PRO A 39 -8.35 15.83 -17.95
N GLY A 40 -7.30 16.47 -17.45
CA GLY A 40 -6.02 15.83 -17.14
C GLY A 40 -5.32 15.26 -18.39
N PRO A 41 -4.17 14.59 -18.22
CA PRO A 41 -3.47 13.94 -19.34
C PRO A 41 -4.29 12.82 -19.96
N ASN A 42 -4.04 12.58 -21.27
CA ASN A 42 -4.61 11.42 -21.95
C ASN A 42 -4.01 10.13 -21.35
N PRO A 43 -4.82 9.18 -20.88
CA PRO A 43 -4.32 7.91 -20.33
C PRO A 43 -3.40 7.14 -21.28
N ALA A 44 -3.64 7.22 -22.58
CA ALA A 44 -2.79 6.55 -23.58
C ALA A 44 -1.36 7.11 -23.63
N SER A 45 -1.16 8.38 -23.29
CA SER A 45 0.16 9.00 -23.27
C SER A 45 0.97 8.75 -21.99
N VAL A 46 0.36 8.19 -20.94
CA VAL A 46 1.04 7.87 -19.69
C VAL A 46 1.47 6.41 -19.72
N PRO A 47 2.78 6.09 -19.86
CA PRO A 47 3.23 4.71 -19.93
C PRO A 47 3.11 4.00 -18.58
N ASN A 48 3.01 2.67 -18.60
CA ASN A 48 3.23 1.89 -17.39
C ASN A 48 4.69 2.08 -16.91
N PRO A 49 4.94 2.11 -15.62
CA PRO A 49 6.31 2.13 -15.12
C PRO A 49 7.05 0.84 -15.51
N VAL A 50 8.31 0.99 -15.86
CA VAL A 50 9.19 -0.16 -16.09
C VAL A 50 9.70 -0.66 -14.75
N PRO A 51 9.40 -1.91 -14.35
CA PRO A 51 9.89 -2.48 -13.11
C PRO A 51 11.42 -2.49 -13.06
N ARG A 52 11.97 -1.97 -11.97
CA ARG A 52 13.41 -1.91 -11.73
C ARG A 52 13.72 -2.11 -10.25
N PHE A 53 14.93 -2.49 -9.94
CA PHE A 53 15.37 -2.53 -8.54
C PHE A 53 15.49 -1.12 -7.99
N GLU A 54 14.79 -0.88 -6.89
CA GLU A 54 14.85 0.38 -6.16
C GLU A 54 15.20 0.16 -4.69
N ALA A 55 15.82 1.18 -4.09
CA ALA A 55 16.03 1.18 -2.65
C ALA A 55 14.69 1.24 -1.92
N LEU A 56 14.48 0.37 -0.94
CA LEU A 56 13.29 0.41 -0.09
C LEU A 56 13.25 1.73 0.71
N SER A 57 12.06 2.30 0.87
CA SER A 57 11.87 3.49 1.70
C SER A 57 12.28 3.22 3.15
N ALA A 58 13.06 4.13 3.71
CA ALA A 58 13.50 4.03 5.10
C ALA A 58 12.36 4.26 6.10
N ILE A 59 11.35 5.03 5.72
CA ILE A 59 10.23 5.45 6.58
C ILE A 59 8.96 4.65 6.29
N GLY A 60 8.72 4.30 5.03
CA GLY A 60 7.48 3.62 4.61
C GLY A 60 7.42 2.14 4.98
N ASN A 61 8.51 1.50 5.39
CA ASN A 61 8.61 0.05 5.65
C ASN A 61 8.76 -0.30 7.13
N VAL A 62 8.28 0.56 8.02
CA VAL A 62 8.20 0.29 9.46
C VAL A 62 6.76 -0.03 9.86
N PRO A 63 6.53 -0.79 10.95
CA PRO A 63 5.19 -0.99 11.48
C PRO A 63 4.52 0.34 11.80
N TYR A 64 3.26 0.49 11.42
CA TYR A 64 2.51 1.72 11.59
C TYR A 64 1.08 1.45 12.05
N THR A 65 0.38 2.46 12.55
CA THR A 65 -1.02 2.36 12.98
C THR A 65 -1.86 3.31 12.13
N ALA A 66 -2.96 2.82 11.60
CA ALA A 66 -3.94 3.63 10.89
C ALA A 66 -5.35 3.20 11.31
N LEU A 67 -6.24 4.17 11.57
CA LEU A 67 -7.61 3.94 12.03
C LEU A 67 -7.71 2.91 13.18
N GLY A 68 -6.80 2.99 14.16
CA GLY A 68 -6.75 2.08 15.32
C GLY A 68 -6.17 0.69 15.05
N THR A 69 -5.95 0.30 13.79
CA THR A 69 -5.38 -0.99 13.39
C THR A 69 -3.86 -0.86 13.15
N ARG A 70 -3.10 -1.82 13.71
CA ARG A 70 -1.65 -1.88 13.50
C ARG A 70 -1.32 -2.77 12.30
N TYR A 71 -0.50 -2.25 11.41
CA TYR A 71 -0.04 -2.92 10.19
C TYR A 71 1.45 -3.20 10.24
N TYR A 72 1.85 -4.34 9.68
CA TYR A 72 3.23 -4.79 9.61
C TYR A 72 3.61 -4.99 8.14
N PRO A 73 4.38 -4.06 7.54
CA PRO A 73 4.90 -4.27 6.19
C PRO A 73 5.73 -5.54 6.11
N VAL A 74 5.50 -6.35 5.07
CA VAL A 74 6.29 -7.55 4.82
C VAL A 74 7.69 -7.17 4.32
N ALA A 75 8.66 -8.06 4.52
CA ALA A 75 10.04 -7.77 4.15
C ALA A 75 10.30 -7.88 2.64
N THR A 76 9.52 -8.72 1.94
CA THR A 76 9.61 -8.89 0.48
C THR A 76 8.23 -9.05 -0.15
N ALA A 77 8.15 -8.69 -1.43
CA ALA A 77 6.96 -8.89 -2.26
C ALA A 77 7.03 -10.18 -3.10
N LYS A 78 8.10 -10.98 -2.98
CA LYS A 78 8.31 -12.17 -3.82
C LYS A 78 7.15 -13.14 -3.68
N GLY A 79 6.54 -13.52 -4.82
CA GLY A 79 5.41 -14.45 -4.86
C GLY A 79 4.08 -13.88 -4.35
N TYR A 80 4.02 -12.58 -4.04
CA TYR A 80 2.76 -11.98 -3.61
C TYR A 80 1.74 -11.98 -4.74
N GLN A 81 0.57 -12.52 -4.44
CA GLN A 81 -0.61 -12.48 -5.29
C GLN A 81 -1.85 -12.44 -4.40
N GLU A 82 -2.75 -11.49 -4.63
CA GLU A 82 -3.99 -11.34 -3.86
C GLU A 82 -5.13 -10.88 -4.77
N ARG A 83 -6.33 -11.41 -4.52
CA ARG A 83 -7.57 -10.98 -5.17
C ARG A 83 -8.44 -10.21 -4.19
N GLY A 84 -9.03 -9.12 -4.64
CA GLY A 84 -9.92 -8.31 -3.82
C GLY A 84 -10.43 -7.10 -4.57
N LEU A 85 -10.96 -6.12 -3.84
CA LEU A 85 -11.44 -4.87 -4.42
C LEU A 85 -10.27 -3.87 -4.56
N ALA A 86 -10.16 -3.24 -5.72
CA ALA A 86 -9.40 -2.01 -5.89
C ALA A 86 -10.33 -0.81 -5.79
N SER A 87 -9.83 0.30 -5.26
CA SER A 87 -10.41 1.62 -5.44
C SER A 87 -9.34 2.61 -5.91
N TRP A 88 -9.60 3.88 -5.83
CA TRP A 88 -8.63 4.91 -6.23
C TRP A 88 -8.75 6.13 -5.34
N TYR A 89 -7.69 6.94 -5.29
CA TYR A 89 -7.60 8.22 -4.60
C TYR A 89 -7.10 9.31 -5.57
N GLY A 90 -7.51 10.53 -5.34
CA GLY A 90 -7.43 11.57 -6.34
C GLY A 90 -6.95 12.92 -5.83
N ARG A 91 -7.75 13.93 -6.14
CA ARG A 91 -7.41 15.36 -6.02
C ARG A 91 -7.02 15.77 -4.60
N MET A 92 -7.71 15.25 -3.58
CA MET A 92 -7.47 15.65 -2.19
C MET A 92 -6.05 15.32 -1.72
N PHE A 93 -5.45 14.27 -2.26
CA PHE A 93 -4.11 13.80 -1.89
C PHE A 93 -3.01 14.33 -2.80
N HIS A 94 -3.36 14.88 -3.96
CA HIS A 94 -2.39 15.40 -4.94
C HIS A 94 -1.50 16.47 -4.32
N GLY A 95 -0.19 16.35 -4.51
CA GLY A 95 0.82 17.23 -3.92
C GLY A 95 1.18 16.94 -2.46
N ARG A 96 0.52 16.02 -1.77
CA ARG A 96 0.86 15.59 -0.40
C ARG A 96 1.93 14.52 -0.41
N HIS A 97 2.65 14.39 0.69
CA HIS A 97 3.64 13.31 0.83
C HIS A 97 2.97 11.96 1.06
N THR A 98 3.43 10.97 0.31
CA THR A 98 3.08 9.55 0.50
C THR A 98 3.84 8.97 1.70
N SER A 99 3.46 7.76 2.11
CA SER A 99 4.15 7.03 3.19
C SER A 99 5.59 6.66 2.86
N SER A 100 5.99 6.65 1.59
CA SER A 100 7.40 6.49 1.18
C SER A 100 8.21 7.79 1.28
N GLY A 101 7.55 8.94 1.48
CA GLY A 101 8.14 10.28 1.50
C GLY A 101 8.13 11.00 0.15
N GLU A 102 7.64 10.36 -0.90
CA GLU A 102 7.50 10.98 -2.23
C GLU A 102 6.27 11.90 -2.27
N VAL A 103 6.25 12.85 -3.19
CA VAL A 103 5.04 13.66 -3.43
C VAL A 103 4.07 12.84 -4.28
N TYR A 104 2.83 12.71 -3.83
CA TYR A 104 1.78 12.04 -4.58
C TYR A 104 1.39 12.84 -5.82
N ASP A 105 1.52 12.21 -6.97
CA ASP A 105 0.99 12.71 -8.24
C ASP A 105 -0.16 11.81 -8.70
N MET A 106 -1.38 12.35 -8.71
CA MET A 106 -2.58 11.61 -9.13
C MET A 106 -2.53 11.17 -10.61
N TYR A 107 -1.65 11.78 -11.41
CA TYR A 107 -1.46 11.44 -12.82
C TYR A 107 -0.34 10.43 -13.08
N ALA A 108 0.43 10.07 -12.05
CA ALA A 108 1.44 9.02 -12.13
C ALA A 108 0.80 7.62 -11.99
N MET A 109 1.48 6.60 -12.52
CA MET A 109 1.05 5.20 -12.42
C MET A 109 1.50 4.59 -11.08
N THR A 110 0.85 5.02 -9.98
CA THR A 110 1.17 4.63 -8.60
C THR A 110 -0.01 4.03 -7.88
N ALA A 111 0.24 3.46 -6.70
CA ALA A 111 -0.79 2.88 -5.85
C ALA A 111 -0.38 2.88 -4.37
N ALA A 112 -1.37 2.69 -3.49
CA ALA A 112 -1.21 2.44 -2.07
C ALA A 112 -1.53 0.98 -1.73
N HIS A 113 -0.72 0.37 -0.87
CA HIS A 113 -0.92 -0.98 -0.35
C HIS A 113 -0.55 -1.07 1.13
N ARG A 114 -1.33 -1.88 1.90
CA ARG A 114 -1.17 -1.94 3.36
C ARG A 114 0.20 -2.48 3.80
N THR A 115 0.68 -3.53 3.17
CA THR A 115 1.81 -4.31 3.69
C THR A 115 2.95 -4.57 2.72
N LEU A 116 2.76 -4.41 1.42
CA LEU A 116 3.86 -4.58 0.46
C LEU A 116 5.03 -3.64 0.79
N PRO A 117 6.28 -4.04 0.56
CA PRO A 117 7.41 -3.14 0.71
C PRO A 117 7.28 -1.92 -0.21
N LEU A 118 7.69 -0.75 0.26
CA LEU A 118 7.70 0.46 -0.57
C LEU A 118 9.15 0.77 -1.00
N PRO A 119 9.40 0.96 -2.30
CA PRO A 119 8.47 0.72 -3.40
C PRO A 119 8.40 -0.76 -3.83
N THR A 120 7.25 -1.16 -4.40
CA THR A 120 7.06 -2.44 -5.08
C THR A 120 6.32 -2.21 -6.39
N TYR A 121 6.72 -2.87 -7.47
CA TYR A 121 5.95 -2.90 -8.71
C TYR A 121 4.95 -4.04 -8.67
N VAL A 122 3.69 -3.74 -9.03
CA VAL A 122 2.65 -4.76 -9.12
C VAL A 122 1.91 -4.66 -10.44
N LYS A 123 1.52 -5.81 -10.97
CA LYS A 123 0.53 -5.93 -12.01
C LYS A 123 -0.84 -5.96 -11.37
N VAL A 124 -1.75 -5.12 -11.82
CA VAL A 124 -3.15 -5.06 -11.40
C VAL A 124 -4.01 -5.44 -12.59
N LYS A 125 -4.76 -6.53 -12.49
CA LYS A 125 -5.66 -7.04 -13.51
C LYS A 125 -7.10 -6.96 -13.03
N VAL A 126 -7.97 -6.28 -13.77
CA VAL A 126 -9.42 -6.27 -13.52
C VAL A 126 -10.00 -7.62 -13.94
N LEU A 127 -10.67 -8.32 -13.02
CA LEU A 127 -11.13 -9.69 -13.26
C LEU A 127 -12.26 -9.75 -14.29
N ASP A 128 -13.13 -8.76 -14.32
CA ASP A 128 -14.31 -8.73 -15.20
C ASP A 128 -13.95 -8.41 -16.65
N THR A 129 -12.95 -7.54 -16.88
CA THR A 129 -12.61 -7.06 -18.22
C THR A 129 -11.31 -7.66 -18.77
N GLY A 130 -10.48 -8.24 -17.90
CA GLY A 130 -9.14 -8.72 -18.24
C GLY A 130 -8.11 -7.61 -18.47
N GLN A 131 -8.50 -6.33 -18.41
CA GLN A 131 -7.57 -5.21 -18.53
C GLN A 131 -6.53 -5.24 -17.43
N GLU A 132 -5.27 -4.97 -17.78
CA GLU A 132 -4.18 -4.98 -16.82
C GLU A 132 -3.23 -3.78 -17.03
N ILE A 133 -2.65 -3.34 -15.93
CA ILE A 133 -1.64 -2.28 -15.89
C ILE A 133 -0.52 -2.68 -14.92
N ILE A 134 0.60 -1.98 -15.01
CA ILE A 134 1.64 -2.00 -13.99
C ILE A 134 1.59 -0.67 -13.23
N VAL A 135 1.66 -0.75 -11.90
CA VAL A 135 1.78 0.42 -11.04
C VAL A 135 2.92 0.23 -10.04
N ARG A 136 3.45 1.34 -9.57
CA ARG A 136 4.46 1.38 -8.51
C ARG A 136 3.79 1.71 -7.18
N VAL A 137 3.78 0.76 -6.26
CA VAL A 137 3.27 0.94 -4.90
C VAL A 137 4.26 1.78 -4.11
N ASN A 138 3.88 3.00 -3.73
CA ASN A 138 4.71 3.94 -2.99
C ASN A 138 3.99 4.58 -1.79
N ASP A 139 2.77 4.11 -1.48
CA ASP A 139 1.99 4.64 -0.37
C ASP A 139 1.31 3.54 0.46
N ARG A 140 0.74 3.91 1.62
CA ARG A 140 0.01 3.06 2.55
C ARG A 140 -1.50 3.27 2.48
N GLY A 141 -2.24 2.18 2.50
CA GLY A 141 -3.67 2.03 2.35
C GLY A 141 -3.97 0.78 1.52
N PRO A 142 -5.23 0.45 1.31
CA PRO A 142 -6.46 1.04 1.85
C PRO A 142 -6.69 0.68 3.32
N PHE A 143 -7.33 1.60 4.06
CA PHE A 143 -7.69 1.37 5.47
C PHE A 143 -9.18 1.13 5.69
N ILE A 144 -9.98 1.23 4.63
CA ILE A 144 -11.40 0.89 4.64
C ILE A 144 -11.57 -0.54 4.15
N GLY A 145 -12.37 -1.33 4.84
CA GLY A 145 -12.46 -2.79 4.70
C GLY A 145 -12.75 -3.32 3.29
N GLY A 146 -12.29 -4.55 3.02
CA GLY A 146 -12.56 -5.29 1.79
C GLY A 146 -11.70 -4.91 0.56
N ARG A 147 -10.90 -3.84 0.64
CA ARG A 147 -10.03 -3.41 -0.45
C ARG A 147 -8.60 -3.94 -0.26
N VAL A 148 -7.94 -4.28 -1.36
CA VAL A 148 -6.55 -4.76 -1.36
C VAL A 148 -5.56 -3.69 -1.84
N ILE A 149 -6.01 -2.78 -2.72
CA ILE A 149 -5.17 -1.75 -3.31
C ILE A 149 -5.99 -0.48 -3.59
N ASP A 150 -5.40 0.69 -3.39
CA ASP A 150 -5.94 1.96 -3.87
C ASP A 150 -5.02 2.50 -4.97
N LEU A 151 -5.60 2.73 -6.15
CA LEU A 151 -4.88 3.19 -7.34
C LEU A 151 -4.82 4.72 -7.40
N SER A 152 -3.81 5.27 -8.04
CA SER A 152 -3.87 6.67 -8.47
C SER A 152 -5.05 6.89 -9.43
N PHE A 153 -5.50 8.13 -9.56
CA PHE A 153 -6.54 8.49 -10.54
C PHE A 153 -6.19 8.03 -11.95
N MET A 154 -4.94 8.23 -12.40
CA MET A 154 -4.50 7.83 -13.74
C MET A 154 -4.52 6.30 -13.92
N ALA A 155 -4.06 5.56 -12.93
CA ALA A 155 -4.08 4.10 -12.95
C ALA A 155 -5.54 3.58 -13.02
N ALA A 156 -6.43 4.15 -12.22
CA ALA A 156 -7.86 3.84 -12.25
C ALA A 156 -8.52 4.21 -13.59
N LYS A 157 -8.13 5.35 -14.17
CA LYS A 157 -8.62 5.82 -15.49
C LYS A 157 -8.20 4.87 -16.60
N LYS A 158 -6.97 4.37 -16.57
CA LYS A 158 -6.49 3.35 -17.54
C LYS A 158 -7.21 2.03 -17.43
N LEU A 159 -7.62 1.62 -16.23
CA LEU A 159 -8.41 0.40 -16.01
C LEU A 159 -9.92 0.61 -16.20
N GLY A 160 -10.38 1.83 -16.54
CA GLY A 160 -11.79 2.13 -16.75
C GLY A 160 -12.65 2.02 -15.49
N ILE A 161 -12.06 2.13 -14.29
CA ILE A 161 -12.78 1.94 -13.03
C ILE A 161 -13.18 3.25 -12.34
N VAL A 162 -12.78 4.41 -12.85
CA VAL A 162 -13.05 5.72 -12.21
C VAL A 162 -14.53 5.93 -11.95
N ALA A 163 -15.39 5.70 -12.94
CA ALA A 163 -16.83 5.93 -12.82
C ALA A 163 -17.51 4.95 -11.84
N ARG A 164 -17.02 3.71 -11.76
CA ARG A 164 -17.54 2.68 -10.84
C ARG A 164 -16.98 2.82 -9.41
N GLY A 165 -15.91 3.59 -9.23
CA GLY A 165 -15.22 3.77 -7.96
C GLY A 165 -14.41 2.57 -7.51
N THR A 166 -14.85 1.34 -7.78
CA THR A 166 -14.20 0.09 -7.39
C THR A 166 -14.28 -0.96 -8.48
N ALA A 167 -13.37 -1.94 -8.43
CA ALA A 167 -13.42 -3.15 -9.28
C ALA A 167 -12.78 -4.35 -8.57
N LYS A 168 -13.22 -5.55 -8.92
CA LYS A 168 -12.53 -6.78 -8.52
C LYS A 168 -11.25 -6.93 -9.31
N VAL A 169 -10.13 -7.06 -8.61
CA VAL A 169 -8.81 -7.16 -9.22
C VAL A 169 -8.01 -8.34 -8.68
N GLU A 170 -7.01 -8.74 -9.47
CA GLU A 170 -5.89 -9.53 -9.01
C GLU A 170 -4.65 -8.65 -9.00
N VAL A 171 -3.95 -8.62 -7.88
CA VAL A 171 -2.71 -7.87 -7.68
C VAL A 171 -1.57 -8.88 -7.57
N THR A 172 -0.60 -8.80 -8.48
CA THR A 172 0.57 -9.69 -8.51
C THR A 172 1.84 -8.85 -8.45
N ALA A 173 2.70 -9.12 -7.47
CA ALA A 173 3.98 -8.43 -7.38
C ALA A 173 4.91 -8.86 -8.52
N ILE A 174 5.62 -7.88 -9.08
CA ILE A 174 6.63 -8.10 -10.11
C ILE A 174 8.00 -8.05 -9.44
N THR A 175 8.73 -9.16 -9.55
CA THR A 175 10.16 -9.17 -9.21
C THR A 175 10.91 -8.67 -10.44
N PRO A 176 11.60 -7.51 -10.37
CA PRO A 176 12.41 -7.05 -11.49
C PRO A 176 13.46 -8.11 -11.85
N THR A 177 13.56 -8.44 -13.13
CA THR A 177 14.62 -9.33 -13.64
C THR A 177 15.74 -8.50 -14.24
N ASP A 178 16.97 -9.00 -14.18
CA ASP A 178 18.19 -8.32 -14.68
C ASP A 178 18.24 -8.18 -16.23
N ASN A 179 17.11 -8.30 -16.92
CA ASN A 179 17.06 -8.19 -18.37
C ASN A 179 17.29 -6.73 -18.82
N GLY A 180 18.58 -6.32 -18.89
CA GLY A 180 19.03 -5.15 -19.65
C GLY A 180 19.01 -3.79 -18.96
N GLY A 181 18.69 -3.70 -17.69
CA GLY A 181 18.85 -2.47 -16.90
C GLY A 181 20.16 -2.52 -16.14
N VAL A 182 20.89 -1.40 -16.12
CA VAL A 182 22.05 -1.21 -15.25
C VAL A 182 21.77 -1.90 -13.91
N ARG A 183 22.51 -2.94 -13.59
CA ARG A 183 22.58 -3.48 -12.23
C ARG A 183 22.87 -2.30 -11.32
N SER A 184 21.82 -1.68 -10.80
CA SER A 184 21.97 -0.89 -9.60
C SER A 184 22.40 -1.93 -8.57
N LYS A 185 23.71 -2.09 -8.43
CA LYS A 185 24.32 -2.70 -7.26
C LYS A 185 23.94 -1.82 -6.08
N LEU A 186 22.66 -1.87 -5.70
CA LEU A 186 22.32 -1.48 -4.34
C LEU A 186 23.17 -2.42 -3.50
N PRO A 187 24.10 -1.92 -2.73
CA PRO A 187 24.94 -2.78 -1.94
C PRO A 187 24.04 -3.46 -0.90
N VAL A 188 23.52 -4.67 -1.24
CA VAL A 188 22.82 -5.58 -0.33
C VAL A 188 23.67 -5.79 0.92
N ASN A 189 24.96 -5.52 0.83
CA ASN A 189 25.95 -5.58 1.91
C ASN A 189 25.70 -4.61 3.08
N ARG A 190 24.69 -3.75 3.00
CA ARG A 190 24.41 -2.74 4.02
C ARG A 190 23.02 -2.86 4.66
N ILE A 191 22.26 -3.90 4.37
CA ILE A 191 20.96 -4.13 5.02
C ILE A 191 21.17 -4.98 6.26
N PHE A 192 20.71 -4.47 7.42
CA PHE A 192 20.70 -5.17 8.69
C PHE A 192 19.27 -5.25 9.22
N LEU A 193 18.98 -6.32 9.96
CA LEU A 193 17.73 -6.52 10.66
C LEU A 193 17.96 -6.29 12.14
N GLN A 194 17.52 -5.17 12.70
CA GLN A 194 17.61 -4.92 14.13
C GLN A 194 16.59 -5.76 14.88
N ALA A 195 17.05 -6.76 15.61
CA ALA A 195 16.24 -7.71 16.36
C ALA A 195 15.87 -7.22 17.76
N GLY A 196 16.60 -6.24 18.31
CA GLY A 196 16.33 -5.69 19.63
C GLY A 196 17.21 -4.49 19.96
N SER A 197 16.84 -3.76 21.03
CA SER A 197 17.61 -2.64 21.57
C SER A 197 17.46 -2.64 23.10
N PHE A 198 18.58 -2.65 23.84
CA PHE A 198 18.62 -2.85 25.26
C PHE A 198 19.47 -1.77 25.95
N ARG A 199 19.16 -1.47 27.21
CA ARG A 199 19.99 -0.60 28.05
C ARG A 199 21.13 -1.37 28.74
N LEU A 200 20.95 -2.67 28.93
CA LEU A 200 21.93 -3.54 29.58
C LEU A 200 22.61 -4.42 28.53
N PRO A 201 23.95 -4.48 28.49
CA PRO A 201 24.68 -5.26 27.51
C PRO A 201 24.37 -6.77 27.61
N GLY A 202 24.22 -7.32 28.81
CA GLY A 202 23.92 -8.73 28.96
C GLY A 202 22.61 -9.21 28.32
N ASN A 203 21.60 -8.33 28.25
CA ASN A 203 20.35 -8.66 27.54
C ASN A 203 20.56 -8.73 26.03
N ALA A 204 21.38 -7.82 25.48
CA ALA A 204 21.74 -7.82 24.06
C ALA A 204 22.55 -9.08 23.70
N GLU A 205 23.53 -9.43 24.51
CA GLU A 205 24.36 -10.63 24.33
C GLU A 205 23.52 -11.91 24.41
N THR A 206 22.56 -11.96 25.34
CA THR A 206 21.65 -13.09 25.47
C THR A 206 20.80 -13.26 24.21
N LEU A 207 20.25 -12.17 23.67
CA LEU A 207 19.52 -12.24 22.40
C LEU A 207 20.44 -12.62 21.25
N GLN A 208 21.67 -12.09 21.18
CA GLN A 208 22.65 -12.45 20.18
C GLN A 208 22.92 -13.96 20.18
N ARG A 209 23.19 -14.56 21.34
CA ARG A 209 23.41 -16.03 21.47
C ARG A 209 22.21 -16.84 20.96
N ARG A 210 20.99 -16.44 21.32
CA ARG A 210 19.77 -17.10 20.85
C ARG A 210 19.61 -17.04 19.32
N LEU A 211 19.87 -15.90 18.72
CA LEU A 211 19.80 -15.71 17.28
C LEU A 211 20.87 -16.52 16.54
N VAL A 212 22.10 -16.54 17.06
CA VAL A 212 23.21 -17.34 16.50
C VAL A 212 22.88 -18.84 16.59
N ALA A 213 22.39 -19.31 17.73
CA ALA A 213 21.96 -20.70 17.91
C ALA A 213 20.84 -21.11 16.96
N ALA A 214 19.96 -20.18 16.59
CA ALA A 214 18.92 -20.39 15.59
C ALA A 214 19.41 -20.32 14.13
N GLY A 215 20.75 -20.21 13.92
CA GLY A 215 21.36 -20.19 12.59
C GLY A 215 21.54 -18.81 11.97
N LEU A 216 21.19 -17.72 12.67
CA LEU A 216 21.43 -16.35 12.24
C LEU A 216 22.87 -15.93 12.63
N ARG A 217 23.87 -16.60 12.04
CA ARG A 217 25.28 -16.50 12.43
C ARG A 217 25.87 -15.10 12.31
N ARG A 218 25.29 -14.22 11.47
CA ARG A 218 25.75 -12.84 11.27
C ARG A 218 25.00 -11.90 12.19
N THR A 219 25.04 -12.18 13.48
CA THR A 219 24.43 -11.35 14.51
C THR A 219 25.50 -10.64 15.31
N GLU A 220 25.38 -9.32 15.40
CA GLU A 220 26.31 -8.46 16.15
C GLU A 220 25.56 -7.58 17.14
N VAL A 221 26.23 -7.21 18.22
CA VAL A 221 25.78 -6.18 19.15
C VAL A 221 26.56 -4.90 18.86
N ILE A 222 25.85 -3.79 18.68
CA ILE A 222 26.46 -2.48 18.48
C ILE A 222 25.98 -1.48 19.53
N GLU A 223 26.85 -0.59 19.93
CA GLU A 223 26.48 0.55 20.76
C GLU A 223 25.86 1.66 19.92
N ALA A 224 24.79 2.25 20.43
CA ALA A 224 24.12 3.39 19.81
C ALA A 224 23.70 4.40 20.90
N ARG A 225 24.06 5.66 20.72
CA ARG A 225 23.61 6.74 21.61
C ARG A 225 22.39 7.44 21.02
N ILE A 226 21.29 7.47 21.80
CA ILE A 226 20.05 8.17 21.44
C ILE A 226 19.73 9.13 22.57
N ASN A 227 19.64 10.41 22.31
CA ASN A 227 19.35 11.43 23.32
C ASN A 227 20.25 11.31 24.56
N LYS A 228 21.55 11.19 24.37
CA LYS A 228 22.61 10.96 25.40
C LYS A 228 22.51 9.63 26.13
N THR A 229 21.54 8.76 25.85
CA THR A 229 21.39 7.43 26.46
C THR A 229 22.05 6.38 25.59
N LEU A 230 22.88 5.52 26.20
CA LEU A 230 23.53 4.40 25.53
C LEU A 230 22.56 3.22 25.43
N TYR A 231 22.51 2.62 24.25
CA TYR A 231 21.75 1.41 23.92
C TYR A 231 22.65 0.39 23.25
N TYR A 232 22.40 -0.88 23.53
CA TYR A 232 23.01 -2.03 22.88
C TYR A 232 21.99 -2.61 21.90
N ARG A 233 22.25 -2.44 20.59
CA ARG A 233 21.38 -2.91 19.53
C ARG A 233 21.88 -4.24 18.99
N VAL A 234 20.99 -5.23 18.94
CA VAL A 234 21.26 -6.53 18.32
C VAL A 234 20.77 -6.47 16.88
N ARG A 235 21.65 -6.71 15.94
CA ARG A 235 21.32 -6.71 14.52
C ARG A 235 21.88 -7.93 13.81
N VAL A 236 21.10 -8.43 12.83
CA VAL A 236 21.45 -9.54 11.95
C VAL A 236 21.78 -8.98 10.57
N GLY A 237 22.92 -9.34 10.02
CA GLY A 237 23.35 -8.88 8.69
C GLY A 237 24.86 -8.69 8.59
N PRO A 238 25.34 -8.16 7.44
CA PRO A 238 24.53 -7.72 6.31
C PRO A 238 23.79 -8.87 5.64
N VAL A 239 22.52 -8.61 5.27
CA VAL A 239 21.74 -9.54 4.47
C VAL A 239 22.35 -9.63 3.09
N ARG A 240 22.66 -10.82 2.60
CA ARG A 240 23.35 -11.01 1.30
C ARG A 240 22.40 -10.95 0.13
N GLU A 241 21.21 -11.54 0.29
CA GLU A 241 20.19 -11.60 -0.73
C GLU A 241 18.85 -11.20 -0.13
N VAL A 242 18.06 -10.47 -0.91
CA VAL A 242 16.70 -10.08 -0.48
C VAL A 242 15.83 -11.31 -0.28
N SER A 243 16.07 -12.38 -1.05
CA SER A 243 15.39 -13.68 -0.91
C SER A 243 15.57 -14.32 0.46
N ASP A 244 16.70 -14.06 1.15
CA ASP A 244 16.98 -14.61 2.48
C ASP A 244 16.33 -13.79 3.59
N MET A 245 15.87 -12.59 3.27
CA MET A 245 15.40 -11.63 4.27
C MET A 245 14.14 -12.11 5.00
N ASP A 246 13.18 -12.69 4.27
CA ASP A 246 11.92 -13.16 4.87
C ASP A 246 12.14 -14.28 5.88
N GLY A 247 12.97 -15.26 5.53
CA GLY A 247 13.33 -16.34 6.43
C GLY A 247 14.03 -15.84 7.70
N GLN A 248 14.88 -14.83 7.56
CA GLN A 248 15.56 -14.21 8.71
C GLN A 248 14.59 -13.37 9.55
N VAL A 249 13.72 -12.59 8.94
CA VAL A 249 12.69 -11.79 9.61
C VAL A 249 11.76 -12.69 10.42
N GLU A 250 11.25 -13.76 9.81
CA GLU A 250 10.33 -14.69 10.48
C GLU A 250 11.03 -15.41 11.66
N LYS A 251 12.26 -15.85 11.49
CA LYS A 251 13.05 -16.40 12.60
C LYS A 251 13.26 -15.43 13.75
N ILE A 252 13.61 -14.18 13.44
CA ILE A 252 13.75 -13.15 14.48
C ILE A 252 12.41 -12.93 15.18
N ARG A 253 11.31 -12.84 14.45
CA ARG A 253 9.97 -12.68 15.01
C ARG A 253 9.59 -13.83 15.96
N GLN A 254 9.84 -15.07 15.55
CA GLN A 254 9.56 -16.25 16.38
C GLN A 254 10.36 -16.25 17.69
N LEU A 255 11.62 -15.81 17.65
CA LEU A 255 12.49 -15.79 18.82
C LEU A 255 12.26 -14.59 19.75
N THR A 256 11.81 -13.46 19.22
CA THR A 256 11.71 -12.20 19.97
C THR A 256 10.27 -11.78 20.26
N GLY A 257 9.29 -12.34 19.53
CA GLY A 257 7.91 -11.87 19.53
C GLY A 257 7.70 -10.53 18.80
N VAL A 258 8.77 -9.93 18.22
CA VAL A 258 8.74 -8.60 17.62
C VAL A 258 9.30 -8.66 16.20
N MET A 259 8.67 -7.90 15.27
CA MET A 259 9.21 -7.72 13.91
C MET A 259 10.53 -6.95 13.97
N PRO A 260 11.60 -7.42 13.33
CA PRO A 260 12.86 -6.69 13.28
C PRO A 260 12.72 -5.42 12.44
N ARG A 261 13.45 -4.39 12.84
CA ARG A 261 13.55 -3.16 12.07
C ARG A 261 14.63 -3.31 11.00
N VAL A 262 14.30 -2.94 9.77
CA VAL A 262 15.29 -2.89 8.69
C VAL A 262 16.16 -1.64 8.85
N GLU A 263 17.48 -1.83 8.97
CA GLU A 263 18.47 -0.76 9.03
C GLU A 263 19.37 -0.84 7.79
N ARG A 264 19.76 0.32 7.27
CA ARG A 264 20.74 0.47 6.20
C ARG A 264 21.98 1.19 6.72
N LYS A 265 23.12 0.72 6.30
CA LYS A 265 24.40 1.42 6.48
C LYS A 265 25.03 1.76 5.14
#